data_bc3b9bd8a2aeebbd98bb14a92320750f
#
_entry.id   bc3b9bd8a2aeebbd98bb14a92320750f
#
_cell.length_a   1.000
_cell.length_b   1.000
_cell.length_c   1.000
_cell.angle_alpha   90.00
_cell.angle_beta   90.00
_cell.angle_gamma   90.00
#
_symmetry.space_group_name_H-M   'P 1'
#
loop_
_entity.id
_entity.type
_entity.pdbx_description
1 polymer ?
#
loop_
_entity_poly.entity_id
_entity_poly.type
_entity_poly.pdbx_seq_one_letter_code
_entity_poly.pdbx_strand_id
1 'polypeptide(L)'
;MEVSGKTARQLFAELRATPGRARYRLGKRPALINVDLQNAYTRPEEFCTAYDGAPGQFSHVNALAAAMRRLNAPVIWSYVAFWESGEDCGVFGSKDDNADSQQNVKHGSRRAALDERLETAPSDILFPKRMPSVFHETNLQSLLTWRGCDSVIVTGGSTSGCVRATVVDAMSRGYFVCVPIECVA
;
A
#
# COMPACT_ATOMS: atom_id res chain seq x y z
N MET A 1 -9.38 -33.02 -6.31
CA MET A 1 -8.38 -31.95 -6.17
C MET A 1 -7.36 -32.45 -5.16
N GLU A 2 -6.17 -32.86 -5.63
CA GLU A 2 -5.10 -33.24 -4.68
C GLU A 2 -4.67 -32.03 -3.86
N VAL A 3 -4.82 -32.13 -2.56
CA VAL A 3 -4.33 -31.12 -1.63
C VAL A 3 -2.82 -31.34 -1.50
N SER A 4 -2.03 -30.42 -2.01
CA SER A 4 -0.59 -30.45 -1.81
C SER A 4 -0.29 -30.45 -0.31
N GLY A 5 0.48 -31.44 0.18
CA GLY A 5 0.95 -31.49 1.57
C GLY A 5 1.99 -30.41 1.92
N LYS A 6 2.21 -29.43 1.04
CA LYS A 6 3.21 -28.38 1.20
C LYS A 6 2.63 -27.17 1.93
N THR A 7 3.44 -26.56 2.78
CA THR A 7 3.10 -25.28 3.40
C THR A 7 3.12 -24.14 2.36
N ALA A 8 2.41 -23.04 2.62
CA ALA A 8 2.42 -21.86 1.75
C ALA A 8 3.84 -21.33 1.51
N ARG A 9 4.71 -21.40 2.53
CA ARG A 9 6.14 -21.00 2.42
C ARG A 9 6.92 -21.88 1.44
N GLN A 10 6.67 -23.20 1.46
CA GLN A 10 7.32 -24.15 0.53
C GLN A 10 6.86 -23.91 -0.90
N LEU A 11 5.54 -23.75 -1.12
CA LEU A 11 4.99 -23.40 -2.44
C LEU A 11 5.55 -22.10 -2.98
N PHE A 12 5.67 -21.08 -2.13
CA PHE A 12 6.24 -19.79 -2.50
C PHE A 12 7.73 -19.91 -2.89
N ALA A 13 8.52 -20.67 -2.13
CA ALA A 13 9.93 -20.92 -2.44
C ALA A 13 10.10 -21.64 -3.79
N GLU A 14 9.26 -22.63 -4.08
CA GLU A 14 9.26 -23.35 -5.36
C GLU A 14 8.90 -22.44 -6.54
N LEU A 15 7.87 -21.60 -6.38
CA LEU A 15 7.46 -20.64 -7.41
C LEU A 15 8.57 -19.61 -7.71
N ARG A 16 9.33 -19.22 -6.70
CA ARG A 16 10.50 -18.36 -6.87
C ARG A 16 11.65 -19.05 -7.58
N ALA A 17 11.89 -20.32 -7.29
CA ALA A 17 12.98 -21.10 -7.88
C ALA A 17 12.75 -21.44 -9.36
N THR A 18 11.48 -21.56 -9.77
CA THR A 18 11.08 -21.91 -11.13
C THR A 18 10.10 -20.89 -11.71
N PRO A 19 10.54 -19.68 -12.03
CA PRO A 19 9.65 -18.69 -12.63
C PRO A 19 9.25 -19.15 -14.04
N GLY A 20 8.12 -19.86 -14.14
CA GLY A 20 7.59 -20.39 -15.40
C GLY A 20 6.98 -19.35 -16.33
N ARG A 21 7.14 -18.06 -16.04
CA ARG A 21 6.58 -16.96 -16.83
C ARG A 21 7.67 -16.02 -17.34
N ALA A 22 7.45 -15.48 -18.52
CA ALA A 22 8.29 -14.40 -19.04
C ALA A 22 8.39 -13.28 -18.00
N ARG A 23 9.59 -12.71 -17.84
CA ARG A 23 9.81 -11.57 -16.95
C ARG A 23 8.92 -10.41 -17.38
N TYR A 24 8.12 -9.90 -16.48
CA TYR A 24 7.38 -8.66 -16.69
C TYR A 24 8.37 -7.53 -16.98
N ARG A 25 8.09 -6.75 -18.00
CA ARG A 25 8.84 -5.53 -18.25
C ARG A 25 8.46 -4.51 -17.19
N LEU A 26 9.44 -3.91 -16.55
CA LEU A 26 9.23 -2.68 -15.80
C LEU A 26 9.11 -1.53 -16.80
N GLY A 27 8.24 -0.57 -16.51
CA GLY A 27 8.11 0.64 -17.31
C GLY A 27 9.35 1.54 -17.19
N LYS A 28 9.34 2.62 -17.93
CA LYS A 28 10.45 3.60 -17.96
C LYS A 28 10.23 4.78 -17.03
N ARG A 29 8.99 5.07 -16.66
CA ARG A 29 8.58 6.20 -15.82
C ARG A 29 7.74 5.72 -14.63
N PRO A 30 8.41 5.19 -13.61
CA PRO A 30 7.73 4.65 -12.44
C PRO A 30 7.20 5.75 -11.51
N ALA A 31 6.15 5.42 -10.76
CA ALA A 31 5.77 6.10 -9.53
C ALA A 31 5.82 5.12 -8.36
N LEU A 32 6.14 5.59 -7.16
CA LEU A 32 6.06 4.81 -5.92
C LEU A 32 4.75 5.12 -5.21
N ILE A 33 4.00 4.09 -4.87
CA ILE A 33 2.76 4.18 -4.10
C ILE A 33 2.94 3.39 -2.80
N ASN A 34 3.09 4.10 -1.70
CA ASN A 34 3.19 3.52 -0.36
C ASN A 34 1.78 3.49 0.26
N VAL A 35 1.26 2.29 0.48
CA VAL A 35 -0.12 2.06 0.88
C VAL A 35 -0.21 1.93 2.40
N ASP A 36 -0.87 2.88 3.04
CA ASP A 36 -1.40 2.82 4.40
C ASP A 36 -0.40 2.43 5.51
N LEU A 37 0.85 2.88 5.39
CA LEU A 37 1.84 2.76 6.46
C LEU A 37 1.59 3.82 7.55
N GLN A 38 0.42 3.75 8.17
CA GLN A 38 -0.07 4.66 9.21
C GLN A 38 -0.20 3.95 10.55
N ASN A 39 -0.19 4.69 11.64
CA ASN A 39 -0.12 4.15 13.00
C ASN A 39 -1.20 3.11 13.27
N ALA A 40 -2.45 3.31 12.80
CA ALA A 40 -3.54 2.36 12.98
C ALA A 40 -3.23 0.93 12.50
N TYR A 41 -2.26 0.77 11.56
CA TYR A 41 -1.94 -0.52 10.95
C TYR A 41 -0.52 -1.00 11.23
N THR A 42 0.33 -0.15 11.81
CA THR A 42 1.76 -0.42 11.99
C THR A 42 2.21 -0.43 13.45
N ARG A 43 1.28 -0.12 14.39
CA ARG A 43 1.54 -0.02 15.83
C ARG A 43 0.68 -1.01 16.61
N PRO A 44 1.01 -2.32 16.59
CA PRO A 44 0.21 -3.33 17.28
C PRO A 44 0.20 -3.15 18.81
N GLU A 45 1.17 -2.45 19.36
CA GLU A 45 1.20 -2.05 20.77
C GLU A 45 0.15 -0.99 21.14
N GLU A 46 -0.36 -0.24 20.15
CA GLU A 46 -1.33 0.83 20.37
C GLU A 46 -2.72 0.51 19.80
N PHE A 47 -2.79 -0.22 18.68
CA PHE A 47 -4.05 -0.40 17.93
C PHE A 47 -4.26 -1.86 17.52
N CYS A 48 -5.42 -2.41 17.82
CA CYS A 48 -5.78 -3.79 17.46
C CYS A 48 -6.02 -3.97 15.95
N THR A 49 -6.16 -2.90 15.19
CA THR A 49 -6.22 -2.94 13.72
C THR A 49 -4.87 -3.13 13.06
N ALA A 50 -3.78 -2.99 13.83
CA ALA A 50 -2.43 -3.14 13.32
C ALA A 50 -2.06 -4.62 13.10
N TYR A 51 -1.13 -4.84 12.21
CA TYR A 51 -0.59 -6.16 11.88
C TYR A 51 0.93 -6.16 12.02
N ASP A 52 1.49 -7.33 12.24
CA ASP A 52 2.94 -7.49 12.28
C ASP A 52 3.55 -7.30 10.89
N GLY A 53 4.33 -6.25 10.73
CA GLY A 53 5.08 -5.98 9.52
C GLY A 53 6.33 -6.87 9.40
N ALA A 54 6.82 -7.06 8.18
CA ALA A 54 8.09 -7.74 7.98
C ALA A 54 9.25 -6.96 8.63
N PRO A 55 10.20 -7.64 9.29
CA PRO A 55 11.39 -6.98 9.81
C PRO A 55 12.11 -6.21 8.70
N GLY A 56 12.39 -4.94 8.93
CA GLY A 56 13.07 -4.10 7.94
C GLY A 56 12.17 -3.46 6.89
N GLN A 57 10.87 -3.69 6.88
CA GLN A 57 9.94 -3.11 5.90
C GLN A 57 10.13 -1.58 5.77
N PHE A 58 10.17 -0.87 6.89
CA PHE A 58 10.33 0.60 6.89
C PHE A 58 11.65 1.05 6.27
N SER A 59 12.75 0.38 6.57
CA SER A 59 14.06 0.71 5.99
C SER A 59 14.08 0.48 4.48
N HIS A 60 13.47 -0.59 3.99
CA HIS A 60 13.36 -0.87 2.57
C HIS A 60 12.46 0.15 1.85
N VAL A 61 11.32 0.50 2.45
CA VAL A 61 10.41 1.53 1.91
C VAL A 61 11.11 2.90 1.86
N ASN A 62 11.80 3.30 2.91
CA ASN A 62 12.54 4.57 2.97
C ASN A 62 13.67 4.62 1.93
N ALA A 63 14.44 3.55 1.80
CA ALA A 63 15.50 3.44 0.79
C ALA A 63 14.93 3.57 -0.64
N LEU A 64 13.78 2.92 -0.89
CA LEU A 64 13.10 2.99 -2.17
C LEU A 64 12.55 4.39 -2.44
N ALA A 65 11.91 5.03 -1.47
CA ALA A 65 11.40 6.40 -1.57
C ALA A 65 12.55 7.39 -1.86
N ALA A 66 13.68 7.26 -1.17
CA ALA A 66 14.86 8.06 -1.43
C ALA A 66 15.41 7.86 -2.85
N ALA A 67 15.43 6.62 -3.35
CA ALA A 67 15.84 6.32 -4.72
C ALA A 67 14.90 6.97 -5.76
N MET A 68 13.59 6.88 -5.55
CA MET A 68 12.59 7.47 -6.44
C MET A 68 12.69 9.00 -6.48
N ARG A 69 12.91 9.66 -5.34
CA ARG A 69 13.15 11.11 -5.28
C ARG A 69 14.39 11.52 -6.09
N ARG A 70 15.49 10.77 -6.00
CA ARG A 70 16.69 11.03 -6.82
C ARG A 70 16.43 10.95 -8.33
N LEU A 71 15.47 10.12 -8.74
CA LEU A 71 15.02 9.99 -10.13
C LEU A 71 13.97 11.02 -10.53
N ASN A 72 13.62 11.95 -9.64
CA ASN A 72 12.49 12.89 -9.82
C ASN A 72 11.16 12.18 -10.15
N ALA A 73 11.00 10.95 -9.68
CA ALA A 73 9.80 10.16 -9.83
C ALA A 73 8.82 10.46 -8.67
N PRO A 74 7.50 10.39 -8.91
CA PRO A 74 6.52 10.62 -7.85
C PRO A 74 6.66 9.62 -6.70
N VAL A 75 6.69 10.14 -5.45
CA VAL A 75 6.58 9.37 -4.23
C VAL A 75 5.25 9.73 -3.59
N ILE A 76 4.40 8.74 -3.44
CA ILE A 76 3.02 8.89 -2.98
C ILE A 76 2.84 8.07 -1.70
N TRP A 77 2.21 8.68 -0.70
CA TRP A 77 1.82 8.06 0.55
C TRP A 77 0.31 8.10 0.67
N SER A 78 -0.36 6.95 0.66
CA SER A 78 -1.77 6.90 0.97
C SER A 78 -1.99 6.61 2.46
N TYR A 79 -3.10 7.10 2.95
CA TYR A 79 -3.58 6.77 4.28
C TYR A 79 -5.11 6.74 4.30
N VAL A 80 -5.66 5.81 5.06
CA VAL A 80 -7.11 5.74 5.31
C VAL A 80 -7.47 6.82 6.31
N ALA A 81 -8.50 7.62 6.00
CA ALA A 81 -9.08 8.55 6.96
C ALA A 81 -10.53 8.85 6.62
N PHE A 82 -11.37 8.92 7.65
CA PHE A 82 -12.80 9.19 7.56
C PHE A 82 -13.17 10.48 8.27
N TRP A 83 -14.32 11.05 7.91
CA TRP A 83 -14.88 12.19 8.62
C TRP A 83 -15.25 11.84 10.06
N GLU A 84 -15.35 12.86 10.91
CA GLU A 84 -15.72 12.66 12.30
C GLU A 84 -17.10 12.00 12.46
N SER A 85 -18.05 12.32 11.57
CA SER A 85 -19.38 11.68 11.55
C SER A 85 -19.34 10.19 11.18
N GLY A 86 -18.30 9.72 10.47
CA GLY A 86 -18.20 8.36 9.97
C GLY A 86 -19.11 8.04 8.77
N GLU A 87 -19.89 9.00 8.27
CA GLU A 87 -20.81 8.77 7.13
C GLU A 87 -20.11 8.36 5.84
N ASP A 88 -18.84 8.71 5.69
CA ASP A 88 -18.02 8.37 4.52
C ASP A 88 -17.29 7.02 4.64
N CYS A 89 -17.49 6.27 5.71
CA CYS A 89 -16.89 4.94 5.89
C CYS A 89 -17.50 3.89 4.98
N GLY A 90 -18.79 4.00 4.67
CA GLY A 90 -19.52 2.98 3.95
C GLY A 90 -19.43 1.60 4.62
N VAL A 91 -19.70 0.55 3.86
CA VAL A 91 -19.64 -0.84 4.35
C VAL A 91 -18.20 -1.24 4.71
N PHE A 92 -17.20 -0.66 4.09
CA PHE A 92 -15.80 -0.98 4.37
C PHE A 92 -15.37 -0.58 5.79
N GLY A 93 -15.78 0.60 6.25
CA GLY A 93 -15.46 1.10 7.57
C GLY A 93 -16.30 0.50 8.69
N SER A 94 -17.48 -0.06 8.38
CA SER A 94 -18.45 -0.55 9.35
C SER A 94 -18.31 -2.02 9.73
N LYS A 95 -17.18 -2.66 9.40
CA LYS A 95 -16.99 -4.11 9.58
C LYS A 95 -16.98 -4.57 11.04
N ASP A 96 -16.62 -3.71 11.96
CA ASP A 96 -16.49 -4.03 13.38
C ASP A 96 -17.13 -2.95 14.24
N ASP A 97 -17.89 -3.37 15.24
CA ASP A 97 -18.58 -2.49 16.19
C ASP A 97 -17.73 -2.11 17.42
N ASN A 98 -16.46 -2.52 17.46
CA ASN A 98 -15.61 -2.19 18.61
C ASN A 98 -15.03 -0.76 18.50
N ALA A 99 -14.62 -0.19 19.63
CA ALA A 99 -14.08 1.17 19.70
C ALA A 99 -12.82 1.38 18.85
N ASP A 100 -12.18 0.30 18.41
CA ASP A 100 -10.94 0.32 17.63
C ASP A 100 -11.17 -0.09 16.17
N SER A 101 -12.41 0.04 15.69
CA SER A 101 -12.79 -0.30 14.33
C SER A 101 -12.23 0.68 13.30
N GLN A 102 -12.26 0.26 12.05
CA GLN A 102 -11.81 1.03 10.88
C GLN A 102 -12.43 2.43 10.82
N GLN A 103 -13.72 2.55 11.18
CA GLN A 103 -14.44 3.83 11.21
C GLN A 103 -13.82 4.88 12.17
N ASN A 104 -13.00 4.47 13.13
CA ASN A 104 -12.34 5.36 14.07
C ASN A 104 -11.01 5.95 13.58
N VAL A 105 -10.61 5.65 12.34
CA VAL A 105 -9.46 6.27 11.70
C VAL A 105 -9.88 7.63 11.14
N LYS A 106 -9.90 8.66 12.00
CA LYS A 106 -10.38 10.00 11.66
C LYS A 106 -9.29 10.88 11.07
N HIS A 107 -9.67 11.80 10.18
CA HIS A 107 -8.73 12.82 9.69
C HIS A 107 -8.05 13.55 10.86
N GLY A 108 -6.74 13.74 10.78
CA GLY A 108 -5.94 14.43 11.80
C GLY A 108 -5.69 13.65 13.08
N SER A 109 -6.27 12.45 13.23
CA SER A 109 -6.03 11.60 14.39
C SER A 109 -4.65 10.94 14.35
N ARG A 110 -4.14 10.51 15.53
CA ARG A 110 -2.94 9.68 15.62
C ARG A 110 -3.06 8.39 14.80
N ARG A 111 -4.25 7.81 14.71
CA ARG A 111 -4.53 6.60 13.91
C ARG A 111 -4.27 6.82 12.42
N ALA A 112 -4.69 7.98 11.89
CA ALA A 112 -4.53 8.32 10.48
C ALA A 112 -3.13 8.81 10.14
N ALA A 113 -2.35 9.27 11.12
CA ALA A 113 -0.99 9.76 10.89
C ALA A 113 -0.09 8.66 10.35
N LEU A 114 0.75 9.00 9.37
CA LEU A 114 1.81 8.10 8.89
C LEU A 114 2.75 7.73 10.05
N ASP A 115 3.28 6.53 10.02
CA ASP A 115 4.21 6.05 11.03
C ASP A 115 5.49 6.88 11.04
N GLU A 116 5.94 7.26 12.24
CA GLU A 116 7.11 8.12 12.46
C GLU A 116 8.43 7.53 11.95
N ARG A 117 8.46 6.22 11.70
CA ARG A 117 9.62 5.53 11.10
C ARG A 117 9.77 5.80 9.61
N LEU A 118 8.77 6.43 8.97
CA LEU A 118 8.81 6.78 7.55
C LEU A 118 9.54 8.11 7.33
N GLU A 119 10.42 8.10 6.35
CA GLU A 119 11.16 9.28 5.91
C GLU A 119 10.41 9.97 4.77
N THR A 120 9.42 10.80 5.12
CA THR A 120 8.69 11.62 4.14
C THR A 120 9.46 12.89 3.78
N ALA A 121 9.16 13.48 2.62
CA ALA A 121 9.76 14.73 2.17
C ALA A 121 8.67 15.72 1.70
N PRO A 122 8.93 17.05 1.72
CA PRO A 122 7.96 18.05 1.24
C PRO A 122 7.56 17.89 -0.23
N SER A 123 8.37 17.21 -1.03
CA SER A 123 8.08 16.89 -2.43
C SER A 123 7.14 15.70 -2.61
N ASP A 124 6.87 14.95 -1.56
CA ASP A 124 6.02 13.77 -1.61
C ASP A 124 4.54 14.17 -1.64
N ILE A 125 3.73 13.25 -2.13
CA ILE A 125 2.32 13.49 -2.31
C ILE A 125 1.54 12.62 -1.34
N LEU A 126 0.66 13.23 -0.55
CA LEU A 126 -0.17 12.53 0.41
C LEU A 126 -1.60 12.42 -0.11
N PHE A 127 -2.14 11.20 -0.11
CA PHE A 127 -3.52 10.91 -0.51
C PHE A 127 -4.32 10.31 0.65
N PRO A 128 -5.30 11.02 1.19
CA PRO A 128 -6.34 10.38 1.99
C PRO A 128 -7.23 9.53 1.08
N LYS A 129 -7.58 8.34 1.53
CA LYS A 129 -8.53 7.46 0.84
C LYS A 129 -9.50 6.85 1.81
N ARG A 130 -10.64 6.39 1.31
CA ARG A 130 -11.70 5.75 2.08
C ARG A 130 -11.89 4.28 1.73
N MET A 131 -11.53 3.92 0.51
CA MET A 131 -11.69 2.55 -0.01
C MET A 131 -10.35 1.83 -0.12
N PRO A 132 -10.34 0.49 -0.26
CA PRO A 132 -9.11 -0.29 -0.29
C PRO A 132 -8.10 0.18 -1.33
N SER A 133 -8.52 0.40 -2.57
CA SER A 133 -7.63 0.86 -3.63
C SER A 133 -7.34 2.35 -3.54
N VAL A 134 -6.07 2.75 -3.71
CA VAL A 134 -5.69 4.16 -3.82
C VAL A 134 -6.24 4.82 -5.08
N PHE A 135 -6.65 4.05 -6.09
CA PHE A 135 -7.26 4.59 -7.31
C PHE A 135 -8.73 4.94 -7.14
N HIS A 136 -9.40 4.42 -6.10
CA HIS A 136 -10.83 4.61 -5.91
C HIS A 136 -11.11 5.94 -5.19
N GLU A 137 -11.93 6.80 -5.79
CA GLU A 137 -12.32 8.12 -5.25
C GLU A 137 -11.15 9.06 -4.93
N THR A 138 -10.03 8.90 -5.63
CA THR A 138 -8.88 9.82 -5.52
C THR A 138 -8.51 10.37 -6.89
N ASN A 139 -7.65 11.39 -6.91
CA ASN A 139 -7.09 11.93 -8.14
C ASN A 139 -5.77 11.26 -8.56
N LEU A 140 -5.44 10.08 -8.02
CA LEU A 140 -4.20 9.36 -8.33
C LEU A 140 -4.04 9.12 -9.84
N GLN A 141 -5.11 8.67 -10.52
CA GLN A 141 -5.06 8.41 -11.97
C GLN A 141 -4.65 9.66 -12.75
N SER A 142 -5.25 10.82 -12.44
CA SER A 142 -4.95 12.09 -13.10
C SER A 142 -3.50 12.52 -12.85
N LEU A 143 -2.99 12.33 -11.63
CA LEU A 143 -1.60 12.61 -11.29
C LEU A 143 -0.62 11.75 -12.10
N LEU A 144 -0.85 10.44 -12.14
CA LEU A 144 0.02 9.50 -12.88
C LEU A 144 0.02 9.82 -14.37
N THR A 145 -1.14 10.15 -14.93
CA THR A 145 -1.27 10.58 -16.33
C THR A 145 -0.51 11.87 -16.59
N TRP A 146 -0.69 12.88 -15.74
CA TRP A 146 0.01 14.17 -15.85
C TRP A 146 1.53 14.01 -15.79
N ARG A 147 2.02 13.15 -14.90
CA ARG A 147 3.44 12.85 -14.76
C ARG A 147 3.95 11.90 -15.85
N GLY A 148 3.06 11.41 -16.71
CA GLY A 148 3.38 10.46 -17.78
C GLY A 148 3.92 9.14 -17.28
N CYS A 149 3.49 8.69 -16.10
CA CYS A 149 3.90 7.41 -15.53
C CYS A 149 3.34 6.25 -16.35
N ASP A 150 4.13 5.23 -16.57
CA ASP A 150 3.79 3.98 -17.26
C ASP A 150 3.84 2.76 -16.34
N SER A 151 4.35 2.94 -15.15
CA SER A 151 4.52 1.88 -14.17
C SER A 151 4.37 2.39 -12.75
N VAL A 152 4.01 1.49 -11.84
CA VAL A 152 3.90 1.76 -10.41
C VAL A 152 4.65 0.70 -9.61
N ILE A 153 5.32 1.14 -8.56
CA ILE A 153 5.87 0.29 -7.52
C ILE A 153 4.96 0.45 -6.32
N VAL A 154 4.33 -0.65 -5.89
CA VAL A 154 3.36 -0.63 -4.78
C VAL A 154 3.97 -1.28 -3.56
N THR A 155 3.95 -0.59 -2.43
CA THR A 155 4.48 -1.02 -1.13
C THR A 155 3.42 -0.83 -0.05
N GLY A 156 3.72 -1.21 1.18
CA GLY A 156 2.86 -0.93 2.33
C GLY A 156 2.07 -2.12 2.83
N GLY A 157 0.83 -1.90 3.23
CA GLY A 157 0.00 -2.94 3.87
C GLY A 157 -1.52 -2.68 3.77
N SER A 158 -2.35 -3.70 4.02
CA SER A 158 -1.93 -5.10 4.06
C SER A 158 -1.89 -5.69 2.65
N THR A 159 -1.01 -6.67 2.45
CA THR A 159 -0.82 -7.31 1.13
C THR A 159 -2.11 -7.91 0.58
N SER A 160 -2.92 -8.55 1.41
CA SER A 160 -4.20 -9.18 1.02
C SER A 160 -5.34 -8.17 0.80
N GLY A 161 -5.19 -6.95 1.29
CA GLY A 161 -6.21 -5.89 1.28
C GLY A 161 -5.88 -4.75 0.32
N CYS A 162 -5.47 -3.62 0.89
CA CYS A 162 -5.28 -2.37 0.15
C CYS A 162 -4.16 -2.44 -0.89
N VAL A 163 -3.07 -3.15 -0.62
CA VAL A 163 -1.99 -3.38 -1.61
C VAL A 163 -2.55 -4.16 -2.79
N ARG A 164 -3.20 -5.30 -2.55
CA ARG A 164 -3.82 -6.12 -3.61
C ARG A 164 -4.84 -5.32 -4.44
N ALA A 165 -5.73 -4.59 -3.79
CA ALA A 165 -6.74 -3.77 -4.49
C ALA A 165 -6.10 -2.72 -5.39
N THR A 166 -5.07 -2.03 -4.89
CA THR A 166 -4.31 -1.02 -5.65
C THR A 166 -3.58 -1.64 -6.84
N VAL A 167 -2.96 -2.81 -6.66
CA VAL A 167 -2.26 -3.55 -7.73
C VAL A 167 -3.22 -3.96 -8.86
N VAL A 168 -4.38 -4.54 -8.50
CA VAL A 168 -5.39 -4.96 -9.48
C VAL A 168 -5.90 -3.76 -10.27
N ASP A 169 -6.18 -2.66 -9.59
CA ASP A 169 -6.64 -1.43 -10.22
C ASP A 169 -5.57 -0.79 -11.12
N ALA A 170 -4.31 -0.79 -10.70
CA ALA A 170 -3.20 -0.30 -11.52
C ALA A 170 -3.06 -1.12 -12.82
N MET A 171 -3.07 -2.44 -12.70
CA MET A 171 -2.98 -3.34 -13.87
C MET A 171 -4.17 -3.13 -14.82
N SER A 172 -5.38 -3.00 -14.29
CA SER A 172 -6.61 -2.77 -15.08
C SER A 172 -6.58 -1.45 -15.84
N ARG A 173 -5.77 -0.48 -15.38
CA ARG A 173 -5.54 0.82 -16.01
C ARG A 173 -4.31 0.84 -16.94
N GLY A 174 -3.66 -0.29 -17.16
CA GLY A 174 -2.56 -0.44 -18.11
C GLY A 174 -1.18 -0.09 -17.55
N TYR A 175 -1.00 0.05 -16.25
CA TYR A 175 0.32 0.23 -15.64
C TYR A 175 1.07 -1.09 -15.52
N PHE A 176 2.37 -1.06 -15.76
CA PHE A 176 3.26 -2.12 -15.26
C PHE A 176 3.35 -2.02 -13.74
N VAL A 177 3.23 -3.13 -13.04
CA VAL A 177 3.20 -3.14 -11.57
C VAL A 177 4.34 -3.98 -11.02
N CYS A 178 5.04 -3.43 -10.04
CA CYS A 178 6.03 -4.13 -9.23
C CYS A 178 5.62 -4.05 -7.75
N VAL A 179 5.72 -5.17 -7.04
CA VAL A 179 5.50 -5.24 -5.59
C VAL A 179 6.75 -5.86 -4.98
N PRO A 180 7.67 -5.05 -4.42
CA PRO A 180 8.83 -5.59 -3.72
C PRO A 180 8.40 -6.31 -2.44
N ILE A 181 8.77 -7.58 -2.32
CA ILE A 181 8.32 -8.43 -1.20
C ILE A 181 8.80 -7.91 0.16
N GLU A 182 9.96 -7.25 0.19
CA GLU A 182 10.55 -6.69 1.39
C GLU A 182 9.83 -5.40 1.87
N CYS A 183 8.97 -4.83 1.01
CA CYS A 183 8.28 -3.57 1.26
C CYS A 183 6.78 -3.73 1.56
N VAL A 184 6.29 -4.95 1.71
CA VAL A 184 4.85 -5.22 1.97
C VAL A 184 4.66 -6.13 3.19
N ALA A 185 3.48 -6.02 3.84
CA ALA A 185 3.09 -6.83 4.99
C ALA A 185 1.67 -7.36 4.85
#